data_2297c84cc12c1ccdc20ea1144c1a172c
#
_entry.id   2297c84cc12c1ccdc20ea1144c1a172c
#
_cell.length_a   1.000
_cell.length_b   1.000
_cell.length_c   1.000
_cell.angle_alpha   90.00
_cell.angle_beta   90.00
_cell.angle_gamma   90.00
#
_symmetry.space_group_name_H-M   'P 1'
#
loop_
_entity.id
_entity.type
_entity.pdbx_description
1 polymer ?
#
loop_
_entity_poly.entity_id
_entity_poly.type
_entity_poly.pdbx_seq_one_letter_code
_entity_poly.pdbx_strand_id
1 'polypeptide(L)'
;MSHLLDSVVLIDHCNGIVAATHYIERHARDLAVSAITRAEVLAGFLETDVPLGVALLDSFRFLPMDAEIADEAARIRRQTRLRLPDAIQAAFATRHDLKLVTRNTKDFPVSKFPFVVVPYRLR
;
A
#
# COMPACT_ATOMS: atom_id res chain seq x y z
N MET A 1 2.33 6.24 13.93
CA MET A 1 2.10 5.68 12.59
C MET A 1 3.37 5.01 12.10
N SER A 2 3.28 3.72 11.83
CA SER A 2 4.48 2.92 11.54
C SER A 2 4.33 2.02 10.30
N HIS A 3 3.14 1.92 9.72
CA HIS A 3 2.85 0.97 8.65
C HIS A 3 2.17 1.66 7.47
N LEU A 4 2.62 1.27 6.27
CA LEU A 4 2.04 1.70 4.99
C LEU A 4 1.22 0.54 4.43
N LEU A 5 -0.05 0.78 4.20
CA LEU A 5 -0.97 -0.25 3.73
C LEU A 5 -0.94 -0.33 2.21
N ASP A 6 -0.58 -1.49 1.67
CA ASP A 6 -0.55 -1.70 0.22
C ASP A 6 -1.98 -1.85 -0.34
N SER A 7 -2.15 -1.49 -1.60
CA SER A 7 -3.45 -1.53 -2.27
C SER A 7 -4.09 -2.91 -2.23
N VAL A 8 -3.30 -3.99 -2.32
CA VAL A 8 -3.84 -5.35 -2.31
C VAL A 8 -4.64 -5.65 -1.05
N VAL A 9 -4.22 -5.11 0.10
CA VAL A 9 -4.93 -5.34 1.38
C VAL A 9 -6.26 -4.59 1.38
N LEU A 10 -6.29 -3.36 0.87
CA LEU A 10 -7.53 -2.59 0.76
C LEU A 10 -8.48 -3.21 -0.26
N ILE A 11 -7.96 -3.69 -1.39
CA ILE A 11 -8.76 -4.37 -2.40
C ILE A 11 -9.35 -5.66 -1.82
N ASP A 12 -8.56 -6.44 -1.08
CA ASP A 12 -9.05 -7.64 -0.37
C ASP A 12 -10.18 -7.27 0.58
N HIS A 13 -10.01 -6.19 1.35
CA HIS A 13 -11.06 -5.71 2.27
C HIS A 13 -12.35 -5.40 1.50
N CYS A 14 -12.24 -4.66 0.40
CA CYS A 14 -13.40 -4.31 -0.43
C CYS A 14 -14.06 -5.54 -1.05
N ASN A 15 -13.29 -6.61 -1.27
CA ASN A 15 -13.79 -7.88 -1.81
C ASN A 15 -14.30 -8.84 -0.73
N GLY A 16 -14.42 -8.38 0.51
CA GLY A 16 -15.00 -9.18 1.59
C GLY A 16 -14.05 -10.20 2.22
N ILE A 17 -12.73 -10.05 2.02
CA ILE A 17 -11.75 -10.92 2.67
C ILE A 17 -11.66 -10.55 4.15
N VAL A 18 -12.17 -11.42 5.01
CA VAL A 18 -12.29 -11.15 6.45
C VAL A 18 -10.95 -10.88 7.10
N ALA A 19 -9.89 -11.60 6.71
CA ALA A 19 -8.55 -11.40 7.26
C ALA A 19 -8.03 -9.98 7.00
N ALA A 20 -8.32 -9.42 5.82
CA ALA A 20 -7.94 -8.03 5.49
C ALA A 20 -8.69 -7.04 6.37
N THR A 21 -9.99 -7.22 6.52
CA THR A 21 -10.83 -6.36 7.37
C THR A 21 -10.34 -6.38 8.82
N HIS A 22 -10.07 -7.57 9.36
CA HIS A 22 -9.56 -7.72 10.73
C HIS A 22 -8.21 -7.01 10.92
N TYR A 23 -7.32 -7.14 9.94
CA TYR A 23 -6.02 -6.48 10.01
C TYR A 23 -6.18 -4.97 10.07
N ILE A 24 -6.99 -4.42 9.18
CA ILE A 24 -7.25 -2.97 9.10
C ILE A 24 -7.85 -2.47 10.41
N GLU A 25 -8.87 -3.15 10.94
CA GLU A 25 -9.53 -2.76 12.18
C GLU A 25 -8.57 -2.78 13.37
N ARG A 26 -7.73 -3.83 13.44
CA ARG A 26 -6.78 -3.99 14.55
C ARG A 26 -5.70 -2.92 14.56
N HIS A 27 -5.28 -2.45 13.37
CA HIS A 27 -4.13 -1.55 13.23
C HIS A 27 -4.50 -0.15 12.73
N ALA A 28 -5.77 0.20 12.72
CA ALA A 28 -6.28 1.42 12.06
C ALA A 28 -5.51 2.69 12.42
N ARG A 29 -5.06 2.83 13.66
CA ARG A 29 -4.34 4.04 14.12
C ARG A 29 -2.91 4.13 13.61
N ASP A 30 -2.36 3.01 13.15
CA ASP A 30 -0.97 2.90 12.72
C ASP A 30 -0.82 2.90 11.19
N LEU A 31 -1.92 2.99 10.46
CA LEU A 31 -1.91 2.80 9.02
C LEU A 31 -1.92 4.11 8.26
N ALA A 32 -1.05 4.19 7.25
CA ALA A 32 -1.03 5.26 6.27
C ALA A 32 -1.29 4.65 4.89
N VAL A 33 -1.80 5.46 3.97
CA VAL A 33 -1.95 5.09 2.57
C VAL A 33 -1.25 6.13 1.69
N SER A 34 -0.56 5.66 0.68
CA SER A 34 0.16 6.50 -0.27
C SER A 34 -0.75 6.97 -1.39
N ALA A 35 -0.30 7.99 -2.11
CA ALA A 35 -0.98 8.48 -3.31
C ALA A 35 -1.16 7.38 -4.35
N ILE A 36 -0.18 6.48 -4.52
CA ILE A 36 -0.30 5.39 -5.49
C ILE A 36 -1.36 4.36 -5.05
N THR A 37 -1.43 4.05 -3.76
CA THR A 37 -2.48 3.17 -3.23
C THR A 37 -3.86 3.78 -3.47
N ARG A 38 -4.03 5.07 -3.20
CA ARG A 38 -5.30 5.76 -3.44
C ARG A 38 -5.71 5.62 -4.91
N ALA A 39 -4.79 5.88 -5.83
CA ALA A 39 -5.06 5.77 -7.26
C ALA A 39 -5.46 4.36 -7.67
N GLU A 40 -4.72 3.36 -7.19
CA GLU A 40 -4.98 1.96 -7.54
C GLU A 40 -6.32 1.46 -7.00
N VAL A 41 -6.64 1.80 -5.75
CA VAL A 41 -7.89 1.38 -5.13
C VAL A 41 -9.08 2.03 -5.83
N LEU A 42 -9.04 3.35 -6.04
CA LEU A 42 -10.15 4.07 -6.68
C LEU A 42 -10.34 3.64 -8.14
N ALA A 43 -9.27 3.29 -8.84
CA ALA A 43 -9.36 2.81 -10.22
C ALA A 43 -10.18 1.51 -10.34
N GLY A 44 -10.26 0.73 -9.26
CA GLY A 44 -11.03 -0.52 -9.24
C GLY A 44 -12.50 -0.36 -8.89
N PHE A 45 -12.95 0.84 -8.51
CA PHE A 45 -14.35 1.07 -8.16
C PHE A 45 -15.18 1.43 -9.38
N LEU A 46 -16.46 1.03 -9.38
CA LEU A 46 -17.42 1.61 -10.30
C LEU A 46 -17.57 3.09 -10.01
N GLU A 47 -17.81 3.90 -11.03
CA GLU A 47 -17.88 5.35 -10.85
C GLU A 47 -18.90 5.76 -9.80
N THR A 48 -20.05 5.07 -9.76
CA THR A 48 -21.10 5.32 -8.77
C THR A 48 -20.67 5.03 -7.34
N ASP A 49 -19.67 4.15 -7.16
CA ASP A 49 -19.19 3.71 -5.85
C ASP A 49 -17.92 4.43 -5.40
N VAL A 50 -17.35 5.30 -6.25
CA VAL A 50 -16.13 6.05 -5.90
C VAL A 50 -16.26 6.82 -4.58
N PRO A 51 -17.41 7.47 -4.26
CA PRO A 51 -17.55 8.13 -2.96
C PRO A 51 -17.34 7.21 -1.76
N LEU A 52 -17.73 5.94 -1.86
CA LEU A 52 -17.49 4.95 -0.81
C LEU A 52 -16.00 4.64 -0.66
N GLY A 53 -15.30 4.51 -1.79
CA GLY A 53 -13.85 4.31 -1.81
C GLY A 53 -13.10 5.49 -1.22
N VAL A 54 -13.51 6.71 -1.55
CA VAL A 54 -12.93 7.93 -0.99
C VAL A 54 -13.12 7.99 0.52
N ALA A 55 -14.33 7.68 1.01
CA ALA A 55 -14.60 7.68 2.44
C ALA A 55 -13.73 6.67 3.18
N LEU A 56 -13.55 5.47 2.61
CA LEU A 56 -12.66 4.46 3.18
C LEU A 56 -11.22 4.97 3.25
N LEU A 57 -10.70 5.48 2.14
CA LEU A 57 -9.31 5.95 2.07
C LEU A 57 -9.05 7.15 2.98
N ASP A 58 -10.02 8.05 3.12
CA ASP A 58 -9.91 9.23 3.97
C ASP A 58 -9.88 8.87 5.47
N SER A 59 -10.20 7.63 5.84
CA SER A 59 -10.06 7.17 7.21
C SER A 59 -8.61 6.89 7.62
N PHE A 60 -7.68 6.86 6.68
CA PHE A 60 -6.25 6.63 6.91
C PHE A 60 -5.47 7.92 6.71
N ARG A 61 -4.27 7.97 7.30
CA ARG A 61 -3.37 9.07 7.01
C ARG A 61 -2.91 8.99 5.57
N PHE A 62 -3.05 10.08 4.83
CA PHE A 62 -2.64 10.17 3.43
C PHE A 62 -1.21 10.67 3.29
N LEU A 63 -0.42 10.02 2.43
CA LEU A 63 0.94 10.44 2.08
C LEU A 63 0.97 10.88 0.62
N PRO A 64 1.14 12.18 0.36
CA PRO A 64 1.20 12.69 -1.01
C PRO A 64 2.53 12.32 -1.68
N MET A 65 2.50 12.23 -3.01
CA MET A 65 3.71 12.01 -3.79
C MET A 65 4.38 13.35 -4.07
N ASP A 66 5.67 13.44 -3.74
CA ASP A 66 6.49 14.63 -4.00
C ASP A 66 7.71 14.26 -4.85
N ALA A 67 8.57 15.24 -5.11
CA ALA A 67 9.78 15.04 -5.93
C ALA A 67 10.74 14.03 -5.27
N GLU A 68 10.87 14.05 -3.95
CA GLU A 68 11.77 13.12 -3.24
C GLU A 68 11.29 11.68 -3.40
N ILE A 69 10.00 11.44 -3.32
CA ILE A 69 9.42 10.11 -3.55
C ILE A 69 9.66 9.69 -5.00
N ALA A 70 9.44 10.59 -5.95
CA ALA A 70 9.65 10.28 -7.37
C ALA A 70 11.11 9.91 -7.66
N ASP A 71 12.05 10.67 -7.10
CA ASP A 71 13.48 10.43 -7.29
C ASP A 71 13.89 9.09 -6.67
N GLU A 72 13.41 8.80 -5.46
CA GLU A 72 13.69 7.53 -4.79
C GLU A 72 13.08 6.34 -5.56
N ALA A 73 11.87 6.49 -6.07
CA ALA A 73 11.22 5.45 -6.88
C ALA A 73 12.04 5.16 -8.14
N ALA A 74 12.55 6.20 -8.80
CA ALA A 74 13.39 6.03 -9.98
C ALA A 74 14.68 5.27 -9.64
N ARG A 75 15.30 5.62 -8.50
CA ARG A 75 16.50 4.92 -8.02
C ARG A 75 16.23 3.45 -7.76
N ILE A 76 15.14 3.15 -7.04
CA ILE A 76 14.74 1.78 -6.72
C ILE A 76 14.46 1.00 -8.01
N ARG A 77 13.76 1.62 -8.96
CA ARG A 77 13.44 0.98 -10.25
C ARG A 77 14.68 0.61 -11.03
N ARG A 78 15.73 1.47 -11.00
CA ARG A 78 17.00 1.17 -11.69
C ARG A 78 17.76 0.02 -11.04
N GLN A 79 17.63 -0.14 -9.71
CA GLN A 79 18.41 -1.12 -8.93
C GLN A 79 17.67 -2.44 -8.70
N THR A 80 16.40 -2.51 -9.05
CA THR A 80 15.58 -3.70 -8.83
C THR A 80 14.81 -4.06 -10.10
N ARG A 81 14.01 -5.14 -10.00
CA ARG A 81 13.10 -5.52 -11.08
C ARG A 81 11.67 -5.08 -10.84
N LEU A 82 11.45 -4.25 -9.82
CA LEU A 82 10.13 -3.76 -9.50
C LEU A 82 9.58 -2.94 -10.66
N ARG A 83 8.29 -3.12 -10.95
CA ARG A 83 7.56 -2.21 -11.83
C ARG A 83 7.49 -0.84 -11.18
N LEU A 84 7.29 0.21 -11.97
CA LEU A 84 7.28 1.56 -11.45
C LEU A 84 6.26 1.78 -10.31
N PRO A 85 5.01 1.30 -10.40
CA PRO A 85 4.08 1.47 -9.27
C PRO A 85 4.58 0.83 -7.97
N ASP A 86 5.20 -0.35 -8.06
CA ASP A 86 5.76 -1.03 -6.89
C ASP A 86 7.01 -0.31 -6.36
N ALA A 87 7.84 0.24 -7.26
CA ALA A 87 8.98 1.05 -6.87
C ALA A 87 8.55 2.34 -6.17
N ILE A 88 7.44 2.95 -6.61
CA ILE A 88 6.85 4.12 -5.95
C ILE A 88 6.39 3.74 -4.54
N GLN A 89 5.72 2.61 -4.38
CA GLN A 89 5.26 2.14 -3.08
C GLN A 89 6.45 1.88 -2.14
N ALA A 90 7.49 1.23 -2.64
CA ALA A 90 8.73 1.01 -1.89
C ALA A 90 9.37 2.34 -1.47
N ALA A 91 9.35 3.34 -2.36
CA ALA A 91 9.89 4.67 -2.07
C ALA A 91 9.14 5.34 -0.92
N PHE A 92 7.81 5.24 -0.88
CA PHE A 92 7.02 5.73 0.26
C PHE A 92 7.45 5.06 1.56
N ALA A 93 7.62 3.74 1.53
CA ALA A 93 8.00 2.98 2.73
C ALA A 93 9.38 3.41 3.22
N THR A 94 10.37 3.51 2.33
CA THR A 94 11.73 3.84 2.73
C THR A 94 11.90 5.31 3.13
N ARG A 95 11.29 6.23 2.41
CA ARG A 95 11.42 7.67 2.71
C ARG A 95 10.71 8.06 4.00
N HIS A 96 9.61 7.42 4.33
CA HIS A 96 8.86 7.68 5.56
C HIS A 96 9.22 6.74 6.70
N ASP A 97 10.16 5.83 6.48
CA ASP A 97 10.58 4.81 7.47
C ASP A 97 9.38 4.02 7.99
N LEU A 98 8.59 3.51 7.06
CA LEU A 98 7.40 2.71 7.36
C LEU A 98 7.59 1.27 6.92
N LYS A 99 6.94 0.34 7.60
CA LYS A 99 6.80 -1.02 7.15
C LYS A 99 5.72 -1.09 6.08
N LEU A 100 6.00 -1.78 4.99
CA LEU A 100 5.01 -2.00 3.92
C LEU A 100 4.20 -3.24 4.24
N VAL A 101 2.90 -3.06 4.46
CA VAL A 101 1.97 -4.15 4.74
C VAL A 101 1.40 -4.65 3.43
N THR A 102 1.87 -5.81 2.97
CA THR A 102 1.42 -6.41 1.71
C THR A 102 1.50 -7.93 1.79
N ARG A 103 0.55 -8.62 1.15
CA ARG A 103 0.65 -10.06 0.95
C ARG A 103 1.27 -10.42 -0.39
N ASN A 104 1.65 -9.43 -1.18
CA ASN A 104 2.24 -9.64 -2.50
C ASN A 104 3.75 -9.93 -2.40
N THR A 105 4.07 -11.10 -1.86
CA THR A 105 5.46 -11.52 -1.66
C THR A 105 6.15 -11.95 -2.95
N LYS A 106 5.41 -12.10 -4.03
CA LYS A 106 5.98 -12.37 -5.35
C LYS A 106 6.75 -11.16 -5.85
N ASP A 107 6.17 -9.97 -5.77
CA ASP A 107 6.81 -8.73 -6.19
C ASP A 107 7.70 -8.15 -5.09
N PHE A 108 7.31 -8.33 -3.83
CA PHE A 108 8.06 -7.85 -2.66
C PHE A 108 8.53 -9.01 -1.78
N PRO A 109 9.49 -9.83 -2.25
CA PRO A 109 10.01 -10.90 -1.40
C PRO A 109 10.68 -10.32 -0.15
N VAL A 110 10.30 -10.86 1.01
CA VAL A 110 10.77 -10.37 2.32
C VAL A 110 12.30 -10.43 2.42
N SER A 111 12.92 -11.41 1.78
CA SER A 111 14.39 -11.56 1.77
C SER A 111 15.11 -10.38 1.10
N LYS A 112 14.45 -9.71 0.15
CA LYS A 112 15.03 -8.57 -0.58
C LYS A 112 14.54 -7.22 -0.06
N PHE A 113 13.37 -7.21 0.58
CA PHE A 113 12.73 -6.00 1.07
C PHE A 113 12.39 -6.17 2.55
N PRO A 114 13.37 -5.91 3.45
CA PRO A 114 13.19 -6.19 4.89
C PRO A 114 12.12 -5.32 5.56
N PHE A 115 11.67 -4.27 4.91
CA PHE A 115 10.58 -3.43 5.42
C PHE A 115 9.19 -4.03 5.20
N VAL A 116 9.09 -5.18 4.51
CA VAL A 116 7.79 -5.81 4.21
C VAL A 116 7.27 -6.59 5.41
N VAL A 117 5.97 -6.39 5.70
CA VAL A 117 5.22 -7.15 6.70
C VAL A 117 4.08 -7.85 5.98
N VAL A 118 3.98 -9.17 6.13
CA VAL A 118 2.88 -9.96 5.54
C VAL A 118 1.75 -10.04 6.57
N PRO A 119 0.59 -9.40 6.30
CA PRO A 119 -0.47 -9.29 7.31
C PRO A 119 -1.26 -10.57 7.51
N TYR A 120 -1.40 -11.36 6.46
CA TYR A 120 -2.14 -12.62 6.42
C TYR A 120 -1.78 -13.36 5.15
N ARG A 121 -2.11 -14.65 5.09
CA ARG A 121 -1.91 -15.46 3.89
C ARG A 121 -3.26 -15.98 3.43
N LEU A 122 -3.46 -16.00 2.10
CA LEU A 122 -4.61 -16.61 1.47
C LEU A 122 -4.19 -17.94 0.84
N ARG A 123 -5.11 -18.89 0.80
CA ARG A 123 -4.88 -20.19 0.17
C ARG A 123 -5.35 -20.18 -1.27
#